data_876c3fa0b806e1ff800874e594d10b3f
#
_entry.id   876c3fa0b806e1ff800874e594d10b3f
#
_cell.length_a   1.000
_cell.length_b   1.000
_cell.length_c   1.000
_cell.angle_alpha   90.00
_cell.angle_beta   90.00
_cell.angle_gamma   90.00
#
_symmetry.space_group_name_H-M   'P 1'
#
loop_
_entity.id
_entity.type
_entity.pdbx_description
1 polymer ?
#
loop_
_entity_poly.entity_id
_entity_poly.type
_entity_poly.pdbx_seq_one_letter_code
_entity_poly.pdbx_strand_id
1 'polypeptide(L)'
;MRSNRILLLAALLMGCAARVPEVAIGPLADGLDAFLAAHVPADENIRADPVARTETASYHVVQVRDRETPHRHAAHDLTVFVLRGRGALVLGHTRIPLRAGDAVLIPRGAAHWFVNEGRRRAVALAVFTPPLDAADAVPAGEFD
;
A
#
# COMPACT_ATOMS: atom_id res chain seq x y z
N MET A 1 -11.21 54.91 -35.58
CA MET A 1 -10.96 53.46 -35.54
C MET A 1 -10.26 53.12 -34.22
N ARG A 2 -10.97 52.53 -33.27
CA ARG A 2 -10.44 52.12 -31.93
C ARG A 2 -10.19 50.63 -31.96
N SER A 3 -8.93 50.21 -31.88
CA SER A 3 -8.50 48.83 -31.91
C SER A 3 -8.69 48.23 -30.50
N ASN A 4 -9.66 47.32 -30.34
CA ASN A 4 -9.89 46.57 -29.11
C ASN A 4 -8.88 45.42 -29.03
N ARG A 5 -7.87 45.58 -28.20
CA ARG A 5 -6.97 44.47 -27.85
C ARG A 5 -7.60 43.67 -26.71
N ILE A 6 -8.12 42.51 -27.07
CA ILE A 6 -8.53 41.50 -26.10
C ILE A 6 -7.29 40.85 -25.52
N LEU A 7 -6.95 41.13 -24.25
CA LEU A 7 -5.94 40.37 -23.51
C LEU A 7 -6.59 39.02 -23.10
N LEU A 8 -6.15 37.94 -23.74
CA LEU A 8 -6.40 36.61 -23.24
C LEU A 8 -5.50 36.35 -22.02
N LEU A 9 -6.09 36.35 -20.86
CA LEU A 9 -5.44 35.91 -19.61
C LEU A 9 -5.45 34.38 -19.60
N ALA A 10 -4.33 33.75 -19.99
CA ALA A 10 -4.13 32.32 -19.84
C ALA A 10 -3.92 32.01 -18.34
N ALA A 11 -4.94 31.52 -17.67
CA ALA A 11 -4.82 31.00 -16.33
C ALA A 11 -4.00 29.69 -16.37
N LEU A 12 -2.74 29.76 -15.96
CA LEU A 12 -1.91 28.58 -15.70
C LEU A 12 -2.51 27.86 -14.48
N LEU A 13 -3.28 26.81 -14.71
CA LEU A 13 -3.66 25.85 -13.68
C LEU A 13 -2.39 25.04 -13.31
N MET A 14 -1.61 25.53 -12.37
CA MET A 14 -0.59 24.72 -11.70
C MET A 14 -1.35 23.66 -10.87
N GLY A 15 -1.58 22.50 -11.49
CA GLY A 15 -2.05 21.33 -10.77
C GLY A 15 -1.00 20.95 -9.73
N CYS A 16 -1.29 21.15 -8.46
CA CYS A 16 -0.52 20.52 -7.38
C CYS A 16 -0.66 19.00 -7.53
N ALA A 17 0.29 18.38 -8.21
CA ALA A 17 0.45 16.92 -8.12
C ALA A 17 0.81 16.62 -6.66
N ALA A 18 -0.14 16.06 -5.92
CA ALA A 18 0.15 15.57 -4.58
C ALA A 18 1.31 14.58 -4.68
N ARG A 19 2.47 14.95 -4.17
CA ARG A 19 3.61 14.04 -4.07
C ARG A 19 3.23 12.93 -3.10
N VAL A 20 3.20 11.70 -3.56
CA VAL A 20 3.22 10.54 -2.68
C VAL A 20 4.52 10.61 -1.88
N PRO A 21 4.48 10.46 -0.54
CA PRO A 21 5.68 10.47 0.27
C PRO A 21 6.71 9.49 -0.28
N GLU A 22 7.93 9.97 -0.51
CA GLU A 22 9.04 9.10 -0.90
C GLU A 22 9.47 8.31 0.35
N VAL A 23 9.36 6.99 0.28
CA VAL A 23 9.77 6.11 1.36
C VAL A 23 11.21 5.68 1.09
N ALA A 24 12.16 6.29 1.80
CA ALA A 24 13.56 5.90 1.75
C ALA A 24 13.86 4.85 2.83
N ILE A 25 13.82 3.58 2.47
CA ILE A 25 14.20 2.46 3.34
C ILE A 25 15.21 1.63 2.55
N GLY A 26 16.44 1.51 3.03
CA GLY A 26 17.46 0.59 2.49
C GLY A 26 17.31 0.26 1.00
N PRO A 27 16.78 -0.92 0.62
CA PRO A 27 16.59 -1.33 -0.79
C PRO A 27 15.66 -0.41 -1.62
N LEU A 28 14.91 0.50 -1.01
CA LEU A 28 14.10 1.52 -1.68
C LEU A 28 14.86 2.84 -1.87
N ALA A 29 16.16 2.89 -1.57
CA ALA A 29 16.98 4.09 -1.71
C ALA A 29 17.01 4.61 -3.17
N ASP A 30 16.95 3.70 -4.15
CA ASP A 30 16.85 4.02 -5.58
C ASP A 30 15.40 4.30 -6.04
N GLY A 31 14.47 4.36 -5.10
CA GLY A 31 13.07 4.61 -5.34
C GLY A 31 12.21 3.37 -5.60
N LEU A 32 10.92 3.52 -5.37
CA LEU A 32 9.94 2.44 -5.49
C LEU A 32 9.87 1.86 -6.91
N ASP A 33 10.06 2.68 -7.95
CA ASP A 33 10.01 2.20 -9.34
C ASP A 33 11.13 1.22 -9.65
N ALA A 34 12.36 1.53 -9.24
CA ALA A 34 13.51 0.67 -9.42
C ALA A 34 13.33 -0.64 -8.63
N PHE A 35 12.85 -0.57 -7.39
CA PHE A 35 12.54 -1.74 -6.59
C PHE A 35 11.51 -2.65 -7.29
N LEU A 36 10.40 -2.11 -7.75
CA LEU A 36 9.33 -2.87 -8.40
C LEU A 36 9.79 -3.50 -9.72
N ALA A 37 10.67 -2.82 -10.47
CA ALA A 37 11.26 -3.35 -11.69
C ALA A 37 12.16 -4.56 -11.43
N ALA A 38 12.86 -4.60 -10.28
CA ALA A 38 13.69 -5.71 -9.85
C ALA A 38 12.89 -6.86 -9.19
N HIS A 39 11.67 -6.59 -8.70
CA HIS A 39 10.80 -7.52 -7.97
C HIS A 39 9.47 -7.72 -8.67
N VAL A 40 9.51 -8.01 -9.97
CA VAL A 40 8.31 -8.27 -10.77
C VAL A 40 7.69 -9.59 -10.31
N PRO A 41 6.43 -9.59 -9.85
CA PRO A 41 5.72 -10.82 -9.55
C PRO A 41 5.54 -11.64 -10.83
N ALA A 42 5.78 -12.96 -10.77
CA ALA A 42 5.49 -13.84 -11.89
C ALA A 42 3.95 -13.91 -12.08
N ASP A 43 3.32 -14.98 -11.61
CA ASP A 43 1.87 -15.16 -11.74
C ASP A 43 1.14 -15.19 -10.38
N GLU A 44 1.89 -15.02 -9.31
CA GLU A 44 1.30 -14.98 -7.96
C GLU A 44 0.36 -13.78 -7.78
N ASN A 45 -0.73 -14.01 -7.05
CA ASN A 45 -1.68 -12.97 -6.71
C ASN A 45 -1.08 -11.95 -5.73
N ILE A 46 -0.31 -12.43 -4.76
CA ILE A 46 0.34 -11.61 -3.73
C ILE A 46 1.84 -11.92 -3.74
N ARG A 47 2.64 -10.87 -3.69
CA ARG A 47 4.07 -10.95 -3.46
C ARG A 47 4.44 -10.03 -2.31
N ALA A 48 5.20 -10.54 -1.35
CA ALA A 48 5.73 -9.79 -0.22
C ALA A 48 7.26 -9.93 -0.18
N ASP A 49 7.96 -8.83 -0.36
CA ASP A 49 9.41 -8.78 -0.33
C ASP A 49 9.89 -8.04 0.92
N PRO A 50 10.72 -8.66 1.79
CA PRO A 50 11.30 -7.97 2.93
C PRO A 50 12.30 -6.90 2.47
N VAL A 51 12.20 -5.68 3.01
CA VAL A 51 13.06 -4.55 2.64
C VAL A 51 13.91 -4.02 3.78
N ALA A 52 13.47 -4.21 5.02
CA ALA A 52 14.25 -3.82 6.20
C ALA A 52 13.78 -4.60 7.44
N ARG A 53 14.65 -4.64 8.45
CA ARG A 53 14.37 -5.22 9.75
C ARG A 53 15.14 -4.47 10.83
N THR A 54 14.48 -4.23 11.95
CA THR A 54 15.06 -3.72 13.19
C THR A 54 14.81 -4.69 14.33
N GLU A 55 15.23 -4.37 15.54
CA GLU A 55 14.91 -5.17 16.72
C GLU A 55 13.40 -5.17 17.06
N THR A 56 12.68 -4.13 16.63
CA THR A 56 11.27 -3.92 17.01
C THR A 56 10.27 -4.04 15.86
N ALA A 57 10.73 -4.02 14.61
CA ALA A 57 9.84 -4.08 13.44
C ALA A 57 10.49 -4.73 12.22
N SER A 58 9.67 -5.29 11.34
CA SER A 58 10.08 -5.68 9.98
C SER A 58 9.22 -4.98 8.93
N TYR A 59 9.83 -4.68 7.79
CA TYR A 59 9.26 -3.87 6.73
C TYR A 59 9.22 -4.68 5.44
N HIS A 60 8.08 -4.71 4.79
CA HIS A 60 7.85 -5.51 3.59
C HIS A 60 7.13 -4.69 2.52
N VAL A 61 7.59 -4.77 1.28
CA VAL A 61 6.81 -4.27 0.14
C VAL A 61 5.88 -5.38 -0.31
N VAL A 62 4.58 -5.11 -0.27
CA VAL A 62 3.53 -6.06 -0.65
C VAL A 62 2.87 -5.58 -1.94
N GLN A 63 2.75 -6.49 -2.92
CA GLN A 63 2.09 -6.27 -4.19
C GLN A 63 0.88 -7.20 -4.30
N VAL A 64 -0.32 -6.65 -4.45
CA VAL A 64 -1.58 -7.41 -4.55
C VAL A 64 -2.21 -7.21 -5.92
N ARG A 65 -2.44 -8.32 -6.66
CA ARG A 65 -3.11 -8.29 -7.98
C ARG A 65 -4.62 -8.15 -7.83
N ASP A 66 -5.24 -9.09 -7.11
CA ASP A 66 -6.70 -9.18 -7.01
C ASP A 66 -7.16 -8.93 -5.58
N ARG A 67 -7.00 -9.91 -4.71
CA ARG A 67 -7.38 -9.82 -3.29
C ARG A 67 -6.57 -10.80 -2.43
N GLU A 68 -6.46 -10.48 -1.17
CA GLU A 68 -5.94 -11.41 -0.17
C GLU A 68 -7.01 -12.42 0.27
N THR A 69 -6.56 -13.60 0.69
CA THR A 69 -7.42 -14.52 1.45
C THR A 69 -7.66 -13.95 2.84
N PRO A 70 -8.88 -14.00 3.40
CA PRO A 70 -9.13 -13.57 4.76
C PRO A 70 -8.21 -14.27 5.75
N HIS A 71 -7.50 -13.50 6.56
CA HIS A 71 -6.50 -13.99 7.50
C HIS A 71 -6.36 -13.06 8.71
N ARG A 72 -5.56 -13.47 9.69
CA ARG A 72 -5.16 -12.66 10.85
C ARG A 72 -3.71 -12.95 11.21
N HIS A 73 -3.03 -11.96 11.75
CA HIS A 73 -1.71 -12.10 12.35
C HIS A 73 -1.86 -12.28 13.87
N ALA A 74 -1.55 -13.46 14.38
CA ALA A 74 -1.81 -13.79 15.79
C ALA A 74 -0.86 -13.05 16.74
N ALA A 75 0.37 -12.79 16.31
CA ALA A 75 1.45 -12.25 17.14
C ALA A 75 1.88 -10.82 16.80
N HIS A 76 1.42 -10.25 15.67
CA HIS A 76 1.92 -9.00 15.13
C HIS A 76 0.80 -7.97 14.93
N ASP A 77 1.06 -6.73 15.35
CA ASP A 77 0.34 -5.57 14.85
C ASP A 77 0.89 -5.23 13.47
N LEU A 78 0.04 -4.84 12.55
CA LEU A 78 0.41 -4.53 11.17
C LEU A 78 0.00 -3.11 10.82
N THR A 79 0.97 -2.27 10.46
CA THR A 79 0.70 -0.96 9.88
C THR A 79 0.94 -1.02 8.39
N VAL A 80 -0.04 -0.62 7.59
CA VAL A 80 0.02 -0.63 6.13
C VAL A 80 -0.02 0.79 5.61
N PHE A 81 0.95 1.16 4.78
CA PHE A 81 0.99 2.41 4.03
C PHE A 81 0.76 2.09 2.55
N VAL A 82 -0.32 2.58 1.96
CA VAL A 82 -0.60 2.37 0.54
C VAL A 82 0.31 3.28 -0.29
N LEU A 83 1.22 2.68 -1.06
CA LEU A 83 2.19 3.40 -1.90
C LEU A 83 1.64 3.63 -3.31
N ARG A 84 0.88 2.66 -3.86
CA ARG A 84 0.27 2.75 -5.20
C ARG A 84 -1.05 2.01 -5.25
N GLY A 85 -1.92 2.49 -6.13
CA GLY A 85 -3.20 1.87 -6.38
C GLY A 85 -4.29 2.32 -5.42
N ARG A 86 -5.35 1.54 -5.40
CA ARG A 86 -6.54 1.76 -4.56
C ARG A 86 -7.26 0.45 -4.35
N GLY A 87 -8.02 0.38 -3.29
CA GLY A 87 -8.84 -0.78 -2.99
C GLY A 87 -9.60 -0.59 -1.70
N ALA A 88 -9.98 -1.68 -1.07
CA ALA A 88 -10.59 -1.67 0.22
C ALA A 88 -9.96 -2.72 1.14
N LEU A 89 -9.64 -2.31 2.35
CA LEU A 89 -9.36 -3.22 3.45
C LEU A 89 -10.69 -3.62 4.08
N VAL A 90 -10.93 -4.90 4.23
CA VAL A 90 -11.97 -5.41 5.11
C VAL A 90 -11.32 -5.78 6.43
N LEU A 91 -11.74 -5.15 7.50
CA LEU A 91 -11.26 -5.36 8.88
C LEU A 91 -12.45 -5.76 9.74
N GLY A 92 -12.50 -7.05 10.11
CA GLY A 92 -13.71 -7.63 10.67
C GLY A 92 -14.89 -7.47 9.71
N HIS A 93 -15.93 -6.76 10.14
CA HIS A 93 -17.11 -6.46 9.31
C HIS A 93 -17.05 -5.09 8.63
N THR A 94 -15.96 -4.34 8.83
CA THR A 94 -15.86 -2.96 8.32
C THR A 94 -15.05 -2.95 7.02
N ARG A 95 -15.62 -2.33 5.97
CA ARG A 95 -14.94 -2.08 4.70
C ARG A 95 -14.38 -0.66 4.71
N ILE A 96 -13.06 -0.53 4.59
CA ILE A 96 -12.33 0.73 4.64
C ILE A 96 -11.74 1.00 3.25
N PRO A 97 -12.22 1.98 2.49
CA PRO A 97 -11.60 2.34 1.22
C PRO A 97 -10.22 2.95 1.46
N LEU A 98 -9.23 2.51 0.69
CA LEU A 98 -7.84 2.95 0.76
C LEU A 98 -7.31 3.30 -0.62
N ARG A 99 -6.44 4.30 -0.68
CA ARG A 99 -5.72 4.73 -1.88
C ARG A 99 -4.29 5.12 -1.53
N ALA A 100 -3.47 5.33 -2.55
CA ALA A 100 -2.10 5.81 -2.37
C ALA A 100 -2.04 7.06 -1.48
N GLY A 101 -1.19 7.01 -0.45
CA GLY A 101 -1.04 8.02 0.59
C GLY A 101 -1.79 7.70 1.89
N ASP A 102 -2.71 6.75 1.90
CA ASP A 102 -3.43 6.35 3.11
C ASP A 102 -2.58 5.37 3.94
N ALA A 103 -2.83 5.38 5.25
CA ALA A 103 -2.27 4.43 6.21
C ALA A 103 -3.37 3.84 7.09
N VAL A 104 -3.19 2.59 7.50
CA VAL A 104 -4.11 1.89 8.40
C VAL A 104 -3.33 1.01 9.37
N LEU A 105 -3.80 0.96 10.62
CA LEU A 105 -3.32 0.02 11.63
C LEU A 105 -4.31 -1.15 11.74
N ILE A 106 -3.78 -2.35 11.65
CA ILE A 106 -4.48 -3.62 11.84
C ILE A 106 -3.93 -4.26 13.12
N PRO A 107 -4.71 -4.30 14.20
CA PRO A 107 -4.26 -4.91 15.45
C PRO A 107 -4.04 -6.42 15.29
N ARG A 108 -3.11 -6.97 16.06
CA ARG A 108 -2.93 -8.44 16.14
C ARG A 108 -4.24 -9.15 16.43
N GLY A 109 -4.43 -10.30 15.81
CA GLY A 109 -5.63 -11.11 15.94
C GLY A 109 -6.82 -10.60 15.14
N ALA A 110 -6.82 -9.37 14.62
CA ALA A 110 -7.92 -8.85 13.84
C ALA A 110 -7.96 -9.51 12.46
N ALA A 111 -9.10 -10.11 12.12
CA ALA A 111 -9.32 -10.69 10.82
C ALA A 111 -9.43 -9.61 9.74
N HIS A 112 -8.67 -9.77 8.67
CA HIS A 112 -8.63 -8.79 7.60
C HIS A 112 -8.24 -9.39 6.25
N TRP A 113 -8.52 -8.63 5.18
CA TRP A 113 -8.01 -8.88 3.83
C TRP A 113 -8.15 -7.61 2.99
N PHE A 114 -7.26 -7.42 2.04
CA PHE A 114 -7.34 -6.33 1.08
C PHE A 114 -7.95 -6.81 -0.24
N VAL A 115 -8.75 -5.96 -0.88
CA VAL A 115 -9.32 -6.14 -2.21
C VAL A 115 -8.82 -5.02 -3.11
N ASN A 116 -8.04 -5.36 -4.12
CA ASN A 116 -7.58 -4.38 -5.11
C ASN A 116 -8.74 -4.02 -6.05
N GLU A 117 -9.01 -2.72 -6.18
CA GLU A 117 -10.04 -2.18 -7.08
C GLU A 117 -9.42 -1.40 -8.25
N GLY A 118 -8.11 -1.47 -8.37
CA GLY A 118 -7.36 -0.88 -9.47
C GLY A 118 -7.19 -1.85 -10.64
N ARG A 119 -6.74 -1.32 -11.78
CA ARG A 119 -6.38 -2.14 -12.96
C ARG A 119 -4.97 -2.73 -12.86
N ARG A 120 -4.12 -2.16 -12.04
CA ARG A 120 -2.75 -2.61 -11.78
C ARG A 120 -2.67 -3.12 -10.35
N ARG A 121 -1.61 -3.86 -10.03
CA ARG A 121 -1.35 -4.28 -8.66
C ARG A 121 -1.35 -3.08 -7.72
N ALA A 122 -2.02 -3.22 -6.59
CA ALA A 122 -1.82 -2.32 -5.47
C ALA A 122 -0.48 -2.62 -4.82
N VAL A 123 0.20 -1.59 -4.35
CA VAL A 123 1.50 -1.70 -3.67
C VAL A 123 1.43 -1.01 -2.33
N ALA A 124 1.87 -1.69 -1.30
CA ALA A 124 1.90 -1.17 0.06
C ALA A 124 3.25 -1.45 0.75
N LEU A 125 3.60 -0.61 1.71
CA LEU A 125 4.59 -0.92 2.73
C LEU A 125 3.85 -1.48 3.94
N ALA A 126 4.14 -2.72 4.28
CA ALA A 126 3.63 -3.41 5.46
C ALA A 126 4.71 -3.42 6.55
N VAL A 127 4.36 -2.94 7.74
CA VAL A 127 5.25 -2.87 8.91
C VAL A 127 4.69 -3.75 10.00
N PHE A 128 5.38 -4.83 10.32
CA PHE A 128 5.02 -5.76 11.39
C PHE A 128 5.76 -5.41 12.69
N THR A 129 5.02 -5.41 13.79
CA THR A 129 5.54 -5.15 15.15
C THR A 129 4.98 -6.19 16.12
N PRO A 130 5.83 -7.01 16.77
CA PRO A 130 7.27 -7.16 16.60
C PRO A 130 7.67 -7.63 15.19
N PRO A 131 8.98 -7.76 14.89
CA PRO A 131 9.44 -8.20 13.59
C PRO A 131 8.93 -9.60 13.23
N LEU A 132 8.47 -9.77 12.00
CA LEU A 132 7.98 -11.04 11.48
C LEU A 132 9.14 -12.03 11.34
N ASP A 133 9.18 -13.09 12.14
CA ASP A 133 10.22 -14.14 12.09
C ASP A 133 9.84 -15.29 11.18
N ALA A 134 8.56 -15.61 11.13
CA ALA A 134 7.98 -16.62 10.26
C ALA A 134 6.59 -16.15 9.81
N ALA A 135 6.04 -16.78 8.79
CA ALA A 135 4.67 -16.51 8.40
C ALA A 135 3.72 -16.86 9.56
N ASP A 136 3.07 -15.85 10.13
CA ASP A 136 2.10 -16.00 11.21
C ASP A 136 0.67 -15.75 10.76
N ALA A 137 0.47 -15.57 9.46
CA ALA A 137 -0.85 -15.44 8.87
C ALA A 137 -1.60 -16.77 9.04
N VAL A 138 -2.65 -16.75 9.83
CA VAL A 138 -3.56 -17.89 10.00
C VAL A 138 -4.89 -17.55 9.32
N PRO A 139 -5.57 -18.53 8.70
CA PRO A 139 -6.89 -18.30 8.12
C PRO A 139 -7.81 -17.67 9.16
N ALA A 140 -8.49 -16.60 8.79
CA ALA A 140 -9.63 -16.14 9.57
C ALA A 140 -10.71 -17.21 9.37
N GLY A 141 -11.10 -17.91 10.44
CA GLY A 141 -12.26 -18.80 10.41
C GLY A 141 -13.50 -18.08 9.85
N GLU A 142 -14.60 -18.82 9.62
CA GLU A 142 -15.86 -18.17 9.27
C GLU A 142 -16.13 -17.05 10.28
N PHE A 143 -16.48 -15.88 9.75
CA PHE A 143 -16.83 -14.73 10.59
C PHE A 143 -18.19 -15.03 11.20
N ASP A 144 -18.21 -15.41 12.47
CA ASP A 144 -19.41 -15.50 13.28
C ASP A 144 -19.98 -14.10 13.58
#